data_bb5b187fb3e1f15b1a3450a9a5f5a6cb
#
_entry.id   bb5b187fb3e1f15b1a3450a9a5f5a6cb
#
_cell.length_a   1.000
_cell.length_b   1.000
_cell.length_c   1.000
_cell.angle_alpha   90.00
_cell.angle_beta   90.00
_cell.angle_gamma   90.00
#
_symmetry.space_group_name_H-M   'P 1'
#
loop_
_entity.id
_entity.type
_entity.pdbx_description
1 polymer ?
#
loop_
_entity_poly.entity_id
_entity_poly.type
_entity_poly.pdbx_seq_one_letter_code
_entity_poly.pdbx_strand_id
1 'polypeptide(L)'
;NLKSLGVDVTLLQTEQPRSIKTRIISDGHYITRLDEDENADSNAVLSNVLRSDFSQYDYVILSDYDKGVLDNAKQIIAHINSQGPKVIVDPKRYAHDYEGAWLVKPNHNEYTKFEFDEWKGNIITTDAGHSVYATIDNVEYNIPVEPVEVSDVTGAGDCFMAGFVYGLTKGYTHKKCLEIAVKGSTESVKHSGTYILKQEDVEERVIFTNGVFDIMHTGHFNLLKEARSLGDKLVVGLNSDASVKRLKGNDRPVNNIEKRVEQISMLPWVDEVHVFEQDTPYELIKYIQPNLIVKGGDYTVETVVGHDLADVHLIPTVKGYSTTNIIENSK
;
A
#
# COMPACT_ATOMS: atom_id res chain seq x y z
N ASN A 1 -5.02 -3.04 -13.37
CA ASN A 1 -4.56 -2.91 -11.97
C ASN A 1 -5.56 -3.48 -10.95
N LEU A 2 -6.85 -3.08 -10.91
CA LEU A 2 -7.80 -3.57 -9.91
C LEU A 2 -8.03 -5.10 -9.97
N LYS A 3 -8.13 -5.68 -11.16
CA LYS A 3 -8.24 -7.15 -11.32
C LYS A 3 -7.02 -7.89 -10.78
N SER A 4 -5.82 -7.36 -10.98
CA SER A 4 -4.58 -7.96 -10.45
C SER A 4 -4.49 -7.88 -8.92
N LEU A 5 -5.19 -6.92 -8.32
CA LEU A 5 -5.34 -6.79 -6.87
C LEU A 5 -6.50 -7.64 -6.29
N GLY A 6 -7.13 -8.48 -7.10
CA GLY A 6 -8.22 -9.37 -6.67
C GLY A 6 -9.57 -8.67 -6.46
N VAL A 7 -9.75 -7.45 -6.98
CA VAL A 7 -11.04 -6.76 -6.98
C VAL A 7 -11.90 -7.29 -8.12
N ASP A 8 -13.18 -7.55 -7.86
CA ASP A 8 -14.14 -7.89 -8.91
C ASP A 8 -14.46 -6.63 -9.73
N VAL A 9 -14.17 -6.68 -11.03
CA VAL A 9 -14.23 -5.52 -11.92
C VAL A 9 -14.88 -5.86 -13.23
N THR A 10 -15.92 -5.12 -13.57
CA THR A 10 -16.50 -5.07 -14.92
C THR A 10 -15.96 -3.84 -15.65
N LEU A 11 -15.39 -4.02 -16.84
CA LEU A 11 -14.89 -2.95 -17.67
C LEU A 11 -15.93 -2.61 -18.75
N LEU A 12 -16.43 -1.39 -18.73
CA LEU A 12 -17.21 -0.81 -19.82
C LEU A 12 -16.26 -0.01 -20.71
N GLN A 13 -16.15 -0.40 -21.96
CA GLN A 13 -15.32 0.27 -22.96
C GLN A 13 -16.06 0.38 -24.28
N THR A 14 -15.66 1.34 -25.11
CA THR A 14 -16.13 1.43 -26.49
C THR A 14 -15.42 0.40 -27.35
N GLU A 15 -16.10 -0.19 -28.31
CA GLU A 15 -15.47 -1.11 -29.26
C GLU A 15 -14.55 -0.36 -30.25
N GLN A 16 -14.87 0.89 -30.58
CA GLN A 16 -14.09 1.83 -31.43
C GLN A 16 -14.50 3.27 -31.13
N PRO A 17 -13.64 4.27 -31.35
CA PRO A 17 -12.26 4.22 -31.82
C PRO A 17 -11.26 3.92 -30.70
N ARG A 18 -10.02 3.53 -31.06
CA ARG A 18 -8.93 3.31 -30.10
C ARG A 18 -7.86 4.38 -30.29
N SER A 19 -7.48 5.06 -29.21
CA SER A 19 -6.26 5.87 -29.21
C SER A 19 -5.04 4.96 -29.21
N ILE A 20 -4.16 5.15 -30.21
CA ILE A 20 -2.90 4.41 -30.31
C ILE A 20 -1.76 5.37 -29.96
N LYS A 21 -0.92 4.99 -29.01
CA LYS A 21 0.26 5.76 -28.60
C LYS A 21 1.51 4.97 -28.92
N THR A 22 2.18 5.32 -30.02
CA THR A 22 3.42 4.69 -30.44
C THR A 22 4.62 5.46 -29.91
N ARG A 23 5.42 4.83 -29.03
CA ARG A 23 6.67 5.40 -28.51
C ARG A 23 7.85 4.93 -29.35
N ILE A 24 8.65 5.87 -29.83
CA ILE A 24 9.89 5.60 -30.58
C ILE A 24 11.05 5.74 -29.59
N ILE A 25 11.77 4.63 -29.37
CA ILE A 25 12.89 4.54 -28.46
C ILE A 25 14.09 4.05 -29.27
N SER A 26 15.27 4.68 -29.11
CA SER A 26 16.54 4.21 -29.67
C SER A 26 17.59 4.16 -28.58
N ASP A 27 18.32 3.03 -28.50
CA ASP A 27 19.38 2.79 -27.50
C ASP A 27 18.92 3.06 -26.06
N GLY A 28 17.66 2.74 -25.73
CA GLY A 28 17.08 3.00 -24.42
C GLY A 28 16.64 4.46 -24.18
N HIS A 29 16.85 5.37 -25.14
CA HIS A 29 16.46 6.76 -25.04
C HIS A 29 15.13 7.02 -25.75
N TYR A 30 14.21 7.68 -25.03
CA TYR A 30 12.94 8.15 -25.61
C TYR A 30 13.20 9.24 -26.65
N ILE A 31 12.76 9.04 -27.89
CA ILE A 31 12.91 10.01 -28.98
C ILE A 31 11.65 10.82 -29.16
N THR A 32 10.51 10.15 -29.39
CA THR A 32 9.23 10.81 -29.63
C THR A 32 8.06 9.85 -29.44
N ARG A 33 6.85 10.41 -29.40
CA ARG A 33 5.58 9.67 -29.38
C ARG A 33 4.70 10.14 -30.52
N LEU A 34 4.12 9.19 -31.22
CA LEU A 34 3.06 9.42 -32.19
C LEU A 34 1.74 9.02 -31.49
N ASP A 35 0.80 9.96 -31.46
CA ASP A 35 -0.54 9.74 -30.93
C ASP A 35 -1.53 9.74 -32.12
N GLU A 36 -2.18 8.60 -32.34
CA GLU A 36 -3.27 8.43 -33.27
C GLU A 36 -4.57 8.42 -32.49
N ASP A 37 -5.23 9.55 -32.44
CA ASP A 37 -6.40 9.75 -31.60
C ASP A 37 -7.67 9.83 -32.45
N GLU A 38 -8.64 8.98 -32.16
CA GLU A 38 -10.00 9.07 -32.69
C GLU A 38 -10.97 9.29 -31.50
N ASN A 39 -11.91 10.20 -31.66
CA ASN A 39 -12.90 10.47 -30.63
C ASN A 39 -14.05 9.45 -30.69
N ALA A 40 -14.51 9.01 -29.53
CA ALA A 40 -15.69 8.15 -29.41
C ALA A 40 -16.98 8.93 -29.75
N ASP A 41 -17.99 8.23 -30.22
CA ASP A 41 -19.36 8.79 -30.31
C ASP A 41 -19.94 8.88 -28.89
N SER A 42 -19.90 10.08 -28.33
CA SER A 42 -20.36 10.35 -26.96
C SER A 42 -21.83 10.04 -26.74
N ASN A 43 -22.68 10.16 -27.77
CA ASN A 43 -24.10 9.84 -27.68
C ASN A 43 -24.34 8.32 -27.65
N ALA A 44 -23.57 7.56 -28.42
CA ALA A 44 -23.59 6.11 -28.37
C ALA A 44 -23.12 5.61 -26.99
N VAL A 45 -22.05 6.19 -26.44
CA VAL A 45 -21.58 5.91 -25.08
C VAL A 45 -22.66 6.19 -24.05
N LEU A 46 -23.23 7.39 -24.06
CA LEU A 46 -24.31 7.77 -23.13
C LEU A 46 -25.49 6.80 -23.23
N SER A 47 -25.93 6.49 -24.45
CA SER A 47 -27.03 5.54 -24.67
C SER A 47 -26.76 4.16 -24.08
N ASN A 48 -25.54 3.67 -24.18
CA ASN A 48 -25.15 2.39 -23.60
C ASN A 48 -25.12 2.45 -22.06
N VAL A 49 -24.55 3.52 -21.49
CA VAL A 49 -24.52 3.73 -20.04
C VAL A 49 -25.94 3.81 -19.47
N LEU A 50 -26.84 4.57 -20.11
CA LEU A 50 -28.23 4.71 -19.64
C LEU A 50 -29.04 3.40 -19.68
N ARG A 51 -28.58 2.39 -20.40
CA ARG A 51 -29.19 1.03 -20.42
C ARG A 51 -28.53 0.06 -19.44
N SER A 52 -27.41 0.44 -18.86
CA SER A 52 -26.65 -0.43 -17.97
C SER A 52 -27.16 -0.35 -16.53
N ASP A 53 -27.15 -1.46 -15.84
CA ASP A 53 -27.48 -1.56 -14.41
C ASP A 53 -26.18 -1.50 -13.59
N PHE A 54 -26.09 -0.50 -12.74
CA PHE A 54 -24.96 -0.25 -11.83
C PHE A 54 -25.28 -0.59 -10.38
N SER A 55 -26.49 -0.99 -10.04
CA SER A 55 -26.96 -1.18 -8.66
C SER A 55 -26.17 -2.25 -7.88
N GLN A 56 -25.49 -3.15 -8.59
CA GLN A 56 -24.67 -4.22 -7.99
C GLN A 56 -23.24 -3.78 -7.62
N TYR A 57 -22.81 -2.56 -7.98
CA TYR A 57 -21.45 -2.08 -7.73
C TYR A 57 -21.42 -1.11 -6.56
N ASP A 58 -20.35 -1.13 -5.77
CA ASP A 58 -20.09 -0.15 -4.72
C ASP A 58 -19.51 1.15 -5.29
N TYR A 59 -18.66 1.02 -6.31
CA TYR A 59 -17.95 2.13 -6.93
C TYR A 59 -17.99 2.02 -8.45
N VAL A 60 -18.09 3.17 -9.12
CA VAL A 60 -17.87 3.29 -10.56
C VAL A 60 -16.77 4.30 -10.81
N ILE A 61 -15.74 3.88 -11.55
CA ILE A 61 -14.60 4.74 -11.91
C ILE A 61 -14.79 5.24 -13.33
N LEU A 62 -14.77 6.57 -13.49
CA LEU A 62 -14.75 7.25 -14.77
C LEU A 62 -13.33 7.75 -15.04
N SER A 63 -12.61 7.08 -15.95
CA SER A 63 -11.28 7.49 -16.36
C SER A 63 -11.39 8.31 -17.65
N ASP A 64 -11.23 9.63 -17.55
CA ASP A 64 -11.30 10.53 -18.69
C ASP A 64 -9.94 10.67 -19.38
N TYR A 65 -9.93 10.58 -20.69
CA TYR A 65 -8.76 10.81 -21.53
C TYR A 65 -9.01 11.92 -22.56
N ASP A 66 -10.12 12.65 -22.41
CA ASP A 66 -10.56 13.70 -23.34
C ASP A 66 -10.65 13.19 -24.80
N LYS A 67 -11.27 12.01 -24.97
CA LYS A 67 -11.46 11.32 -26.26
C LYS A 67 -12.92 11.04 -26.57
N GLY A 68 -13.82 11.90 -26.13
CA GLY A 68 -15.26 11.82 -26.41
C GLY A 68 -16.05 10.87 -25.52
N VAL A 69 -15.42 9.90 -24.84
CA VAL A 69 -16.13 8.90 -24.00
C VAL A 69 -16.96 9.56 -22.91
N LEU A 70 -16.42 10.60 -22.27
CA LEU A 70 -17.03 11.30 -21.14
C LEU A 70 -17.52 12.73 -21.48
N ASP A 71 -17.83 13.03 -22.77
CA ASP A 71 -18.41 14.34 -23.14
C ASP A 71 -19.76 14.61 -22.43
N ASN A 72 -20.46 13.55 -22.06
CA ASN A 72 -21.71 13.61 -21.32
C ASN A 72 -21.52 13.20 -19.84
N ALA A 73 -20.35 13.47 -19.24
CA ALA A 73 -19.99 12.98 -17.90
C ALA A 73 -21.05 13.32 -16.84
N LYS A 74 -21.56 14.55 -16.82
CA LYS A 74 -22.59 14.97 -15.86
C LYS A 74 -23.87 14.10 -15.91
N GLN A 75 -24.33 13.74 -17.12
CA GLN A 75 -25.51 12.89 -17.30
C GLN A 75 -25.20 11.43 -16.88
N ILE A 76 -24.01 10.95 -17.23
CA ILE A 76 -23.51 9.64 -16.84
C ILE A 76 -23.45 9.52 -15.31
N ILE A 77 -22.85 10.51 -14.64
CA ILE A 77 -22.72 10.57 -13.17
C ILE A 77 -24.11 10.58 -12.51
N ALA A 78 -25.02 11.41 -13.01
CA ALA A 78 -26.39 11.49 -12.48
C ALA A 78 -27.13 10.15 -12.59
N HIS A 79 -26.98 9.45 -13.72
CA HIS A 79 -27.58 8.14 -13.93
C HIS A 79 -27.00 7.08 -12.97
N ILE A 80 -25.69 7.01 -12.81
CA ILE A 80 -25.03 6.07 -11.91
C ILE A 80 -25.45 6.34 -10.46
N ASN A 81 -25.39 7.60 -10.01
CA ASN A 81 -25.79 8.00 -8.67
C ASN A 81 -27.23 7.62 -8.33
N SER A 82 -28.16 7.66 -9.31
CA SER A 82 -29.55 7.27 -9.12
C SER A 82 -29.75 5.79 -8.79
N GLN A 83 -28.71 4.97 -8.99
CA GLN A 83 -28.70 3.52 -8.74
C GLN A 83 -27.90 3.13 -7.48
N GLY A 84 -27.18 4.07 -6.85
CA GLY A 84 -26.52 3.89 -5.56
C GLY A 84 -25.00 3.90 -5.52
N PRO A 85 -24.25 3.50 -6.57
CA PRO A 85 -22.80 3.50 -6.53
C PRO A 85 -22.16 4.88 -6.32
N LYS A 86 -21.02 4.94 -5.64
CA LYS A 86 -20.21 6.14 -5.57
C LYS A 86 -19.36 6.29 -6.84
N VAL A 87 -19.45 7.46 -7.49
CA VAL A 87 -18.69 7.75 -8.71
C VAL A 87 -17.36 8.40 -8.37
N ILE A 88 -16.29 7.83 -8.86
CA ILE A 88 -14.91 8.34 -8.74
C ILE A 88 -14.42 8.73 -10.13
N VAL A 89 -13.83 9.91 -10.27
CA VAL A 89 -13.40 10.44 -11.57
C VAL A 89 -11.90 10.73 -11.57
N ASP A 90 -11.20 10.24 -12.61
CA ASP A 90 -9.88 10.72 -13.01
C ASP A 90 -10.08 11.74 -14.17
N PRO A 91 -10.02 13.06 -13.89
CA PRO A 91 -10.54 14.08 -14.80
C PRO A 91 -9.53 14.52 -15.85
N LYS A 92 -10.04 15.00 -17.00
CA LYS A 92 -9.26 15.68 -18.06
C LYS A 92 -9.96 16.93 -18.60
N ARG A 93 -11.03 17.39 -17.92
CA ARG A 93 -11.86 18.53 -18.31
C ARG A 93 -12.15 19.41 -17.12
N TYR A 94 -12.93 20.46 -17.31
CA TYR A 94 -13.34 21.39 -16.27
C TYR A 94 -14.11 20.71 -15.13
N ALA A 95 -13.92 21.20 -13.92
CA ALA A 95 -14.53 20.66 -12.71
C ALA A 95 -16.05 20.51 -12.81
N HIS A 96 -16.73 21.51 -13.44
CA HIS A 96 -18.18 21.52 -13.58
C HIS A 96 -18.74 20.37 -14.45
N ASP A 97 -17.92 19.76 -15.32
CA ASP A 97 -18.36 18.62 -16.14
C ASP A 97 -18.57 17.36 -15.28
N TYR A 98 -17.95 17.29 -14.10
CA TYR A 98 -18.02 16.15 -13.20
C TYR A 98 -18.91 16.39 -11.98
N GLU A 99 -19.76 17.40 -12.03
CA GLU A 99 -20.69 17.71 -10.93
C GLU A 99 -21.52 16.47 -10.54
N GLY A 100 -21.58 16.21 -9.24
CA GLY A 100 -22.24 15.03 -8.68
C GLY A 100 -21.33 13.81 -8.46
N ALA A 101 -20.08 13.84 -8.91
CA ALA A 101 -19.12 12.80 -8.56
C ALA A 101 -18.87 12.79 -7.05
N TRP A 102 -18.80 11.59 -6.46
CA TRP A 102 -18.44 11.44 -5.06
C TRP A 102 -17.01 11.89 -4.78
N LEU A 103 -16.08 11.63 -5.72
CA LEU A 103 -14.67 11.99 -5.60
C LEU A 103 -14.06 12.27 -6.97
N VAL A 104 -13.22 13.30 -7.07
CA VAL A 104 -12.39 13.61 -8.24
C VAL A 104 -10.91 13.55 -7.88
N LYS A 105 -10.04 13.12 -8.82
CA LYS A 105 -8.60 13.00 -8.60
C LYS A 105 -7.80 13.72 -9.70
N PRO A 106 -7.78 15.04 -9.76
CA PRO A 106 -6.88 15.77 -10.64
C PRO A 106 -5.41 15.63 -10.18
N ASN A 107 -4.47 15.71 -11.10
CA ASN A 107 -3.10 16.06 -10.76
C ASN A 107 -2.96 17.59 -10.59
N HIS A 108 -1.81 18.06 -10.10
CA HIS A 108 -1.58 19.48 -9.84
C HIS A 108 -1.83 20.38 -11.08
N ASN A 109 -1.39 19.94 -12.26
CA ASN A 109 -1.61 20.70 -13.50
C ASN A 109 -3.08 20.74 -13.89
N GLU A 110 -3.80 19.63 -13.76
CA GLU A 110 -5.24 19.53 -14.02
C GLU A 110 -6.04 20.34 -13.01
N TYR A 111 -5.63 20.31 -11.74
CA TYR A 111 -6.26 21.09 -10.67
C TYR A 111 -6.31 22.58 -11.04
N THR A 112 -5.18 23.16 -11.43
CA THR A 112 -5.11 24.57 -11.79
C THR A 112 -5.77 24.87 -13.15
N LYS A 113 -5.52 24.00 -14.14
CA LYS A 113 -5.99 24.23 -15.52
C LYS A 113 -7.50 24.13 -15.66
N PHE A 114 -8.16 23.27 -14.87
CA PHE A 114 -9.56 22.90 -15.04
C PHE A 114 -10.44 23.36 -13.84
N GLU A 115 -9.99 24.36 -13.10
CA GLU A 115 -10.76 25.08 -12.06
C GLU A 115 -11.27 24.19 -10.92
N PHE A 116 -10.43 23.20 -10.46
CA PHE A 116 -10.77 22.36 -9.33
C PHE A 116 -10.61 23.07 -7.97
N ASP A 117 -10.07 24.29 -7.92
CA ASP A 117 -10.06 25.15 -6.74
C ASP A 117 -11.45 25.55 -6.26
N GLU A 118 -12.44 25.58 -7.17
CA GLU A 118 -13.85 25.82 -6.85
C GLU A 118 -14.63 24.55 -6.49
N TRP A 119 -14.01 23.37 -6.57
CA TRP A 119 -14.67 22.10 -6.29
C TRP A 119 -15.09 21.99 -4.81
N LYS A 120 -16.36 21.62 -4.56
CA LYS A 120 -16.93 21.53 -3.21
C LYS A 120 -17.09 20.12 -2.67
N GLY A 121 -16.82 19.10 -3.50
CA GLY A 121 -16.89 17.69 -3.15
C GLY A 121 -15.56 17.12 -2.66
N ASN A 122 -15.52 15.80 -2.53
CA ASN A 122 -14.30 15.08 -2.20
C ASN A 122 -13.28 15.20 -3.35
N ILE A 123 -12.03 15.46 -3.01
CA ILE A 123 -10.95 15.66 -3.97
C ILE A 123 -9.65 15.05 -3.47
N ILE A 124 -8.88 14.48 -4.39
CA ILE A 124 -7.49 14.08 -4.18
C ILE A 124 -6.65 14.78 -5.23
N THR A 125 -5.64 15.53 -4.81
CA THR A 125 -4.68 16.18 -5.72
C THR A 125 -3.32 15.54 -5.58
N THR A 126 -2.80 15.00 -6.69
CA THR A 126 -1.46 14.41 -6.75
C THR A 126 -0.47 15.42 -7.31
N ASP A 127 0.68 15.58 -6.64
CA ASP A 127 1.77 16.46 -7.11
C ASP A 127 3.07 15.65 -7.21
N ALA A 128 3.33 15.17 -8.40
CA ALA A 128 4.43 14.32 -8.86
C ALA A 128 5.67 14.28 -7.93
N GLY A 129 5.68 13.34 -6.98
CA GLY A 129 6.84 13.09 -6.12
C GLY A 129 6.96 13.97 -4.85
N HIS A 130 6.02 14.90 -4.60
CA HIS A 130 6.06 15.75 -3.40
C HIS A 130 5.12 15.25 -2.31
N SER A 131 3.82 15.40 -2.52
CA SER A 131 2.79 14.99 -1.56
C SER A 131 1.47 14.76 -2.25
N VAL A 132 0.60 13.99 -1.63
CA VAL A 132 -0.79 13.85 -2.01
C VAL A 132 -1.64 14.61 -1.00
N TYR A 133 -2.41 15.56 -1.48
CA TYR A 133 -3.37 16.32 -0.70
C TYR A 133 -4.78 15.80 -1.00
N ALA A 134 -5.59 15.61 0.03
CA ALA A 134 -6.96 15.19 -0.17
C ALA A 134 -7.88 15.84 0.84
N THR A 135 -9.11 16.14 0.40
CA THR A 135 -10.23 16.46 1.28
C THR A 135 -11.33 15.44 1.00
N ILE A 136 -11.60 14.56 1.97
CA ILE A 136 -12.61 13.51 1.85
C ILE A 136 -13.52 13.57 3.08
N ASP A 137 -14.84 13.68 2.87
CA ASP A 137 -15.85 13.79 3.91
C ASP A 137 -15.53 14.92 4.92
N ASN A 138 -15.05 16.08 4.41
CA ASN A 138 -14.61 17.26 5.16
C ASN A 138 -13.36 17.01 6.06
N VAL A 139 -12.63 15.94 5.86
CA VAL A 139 -11.34 15.68 6.54
C VAL A 139 -10.21 15.93 5.56
N GLU A 140 -9.24 16.72 5.97
CA GLU A 140 -8.03 17.01 5.18
C GLU A 140 -6.93 15.98 5.48
N TYR A 141 -6.26 15.54 4.41
CA TYR A 141 -5.15 14.61 4.46
C TYR A 141 -3.95 15.19 3.69
N ASN A 142 -2.77 14.98 4.25
CA ASN A 142 -1.50 15.22 3.57
C ASN A 142 -0.65 13.96 3.72
N ILE A 143 -0.44 13.25 2.61
CA ILE A 143 0.34 12.01 2.60
C ILE A 143 1.66 12.30 1.89
N PRO A 144 2.79 12.22 2.60
CA PRO A 144 4.10 12.43 1.99
C PRO A 144 4.42 11.31 1.00
N VAL A 145 5.13 11.65 -0.07
CA VAL A 145 5.66 10.69 -1.03
C VAL A 145 7.17 10.57 -0.79
N GLU A 146 7.63 9.36 -0.50
CA GLU A 146 9.06 9.10 -0.35
C GLU A 146 9.77 9.23 -1.71
N PRO A 147 10.86 9.99 -1.78
CA PRO A 147 11.63 10.12 -3.02
C PRO A 147 12.20 8.77 -3.47
N VAL A 148 11.98 8.42 -4.73
CA VAL A 148 12.50 7.20 -5.35
C VAL A 148 13.17 7.54 -6.68
N GLU A 149 14.02 6.63 -7.17
CA GLU A 149 14.54 6.71 -8.52
C GLU A 149 13.40 6.42 -9.51
N VAL A 150 13.09 7.40 -10.36
CA VAL A 150 11.99 7.32 -11.33
C VAL A 150 12.49 6.82 -12.66
N SER A 151 11.98 5.68 -13.10
CA SER A 151 12.24 5.10 -14.43
C SER A 151 11.23 5.62 -15.47
N ASP A 152 9.93 5.57 -15.15
CA ASP A 152 8.85 6.05 -16.03
C ASP A 152 7.63 6.43 -15.18
N VAL A 153 6.95 7.52 -15.53
CA VAL A 153 5.73 7.98 -14.85
C VAL A 153 4.44 7.48 -15.50
N THR A 154 4.56 6.70 -16.58
CA THR A 154 3.40 6.24 -17.37
C THR A 154 2.52 5.30 -16.53
N GLY A 155 1.25 5.66 -16.36
CA GLY A 155 0.30 4.85 -15.60
C GLY A 155 0.36 5.02 -14.08
N ALA A 156 1.22 5.90 -13.54
CA ALA A 156 1.29 6.15 -12.09
C ALA A 156 -0.06 6.62 -11.52
N GLY A 157 -0.79 7.47 -12.26
CA GLY A 157 -2.14 7.90 -11.90
C GLY A 157 -3.15 6.75 -11.85
N ASP A 158 -3.06 5.82 -12.81
CA ASP A 158 -3.90 4.62 -12.88
C ASP A 158 -3.59 3.65 -11.73
N CYS A 159 -2.30 3.51 -11.37
CA CYS A 159 -1.87 2.72 -10.22
C CYS A 159 -2.32 3.34 -8.90
N PHE A 160 -2.21 4.67 -8.77
CA PHE A 160 -2.74 5.40 -7.62
C PHE A 160 -4.24 5.17 -7.44
N MET A 161 -5.02 5.37 -8.50
CA MET A 161 -6.47 5.16 -8.48
C MET A 161 -6.82 3.71 -8.10
N ALA A 162 -6.11 2.74 -8.66
CA ALA A 162 -6.33 1.34 -8.36
C ALA A 162 -6.01 1.00 -6.89
N GLY A 163 -4.91 1.50 -6.34
CA GLY A 163 -4.57 1.33 -4.93
C GLY A 163 -5.57 1.98 -3.99
N PHE A 164 -6.04 3.19 -4.33
CA PHE A 164 -7.06 3.89 -3.54
C PHE A 164 -8.39 3.11 -3.49
N VAL A 165 -8.90 2.71 -4.65
CA VAL A 165 -10.15 1.95 -4.75
C VAL A 165 -10.02 0.57 -4.11
N TYR A 166 -8.87 -0.11 -4.28
CA TYR A 166 -8.59 -1.34 -3.56
C TYR A 166 -8.75 -1.17 -2.04
N GLY A 167 -8.16 -0.12 -1.46
CA GLY A 167 -8.33 0.18 -0.04
C GLY A 167 -9.79 0.41 0.36
N LEU A 168 -10.58 1.11 -0.47
CA LEU A 168 -12.01 1.32 -0.25
C LEU A 168 -12.79 0.00 -0.24
N THR A 169 -12.52 -0.93 -1.17
CA THR A 169 -13.18 -2.25 -1.23
C THR A 169 -12.85 -3.14 -0.03
N LYS A 170 -11.70 -2.91 0.63
CA LYS A 170 -11.33 -3.56 1.89
C LYS A 170 -11.95 -2.90 3.13
N GLY A 171 -12.67 -1.80 2.98
CA GLY A 171 -13.26 -1.06 4.10
C GLY A 171 -12.24 -0.30 4.96
N TYR A 172 -11.06 0.00 4.42
CA TYR A 172 -10.05 0.75 5.15
C TYR A 172 -10.42 2.22 5.31
N THR A 173 -9.82 2.89 6.29
CA THR A 173 -9.95 4.34 6.46
C THR A 173 -9.42 5.09 5.24
N HIS A 174 -9.95 6.28 4.95
CA HIS A 174 -9.50 7.08 3.80
C HIS A 174 -7.98 7.37 3.86
N LYS A 175 -7.43 7.60 5.07
CA LYS A 175 -5.99 7.75 5.25
C LYS A 175 -5.23 6.51 4.76
N LYS A 176 -5.63 5.31 5.18
CA LYS A 176 -4.99 4.06 4.76
C LYS A 176 -5.16 3.81 3.25
N CYS A 177 -6.32 4.15 2.67
CA CYS A 177 -6.53 4.08 1.22
C CYS A 177 -5.55 4.99 0.45
N LEU A 178 -5.31 6.21 0.95
CA LEU A 178 -4.35 7.15 0.36
C LEU A 178 -2.90 6.65 0.49
N GLU A 179 -2.52 6.09 1.64
CA GLU A 179 -1.19 5.48 1.86
C GLU A 179 -0.95 4.32 0.90
N ILE A 180 -1.94 3.44 0.70
CA ILE A 180 -1.90 2.34 -0.28
C ILE A 180 -1.76 2.88 -1.70
N ALA A 181 -2.52 3.92 -2.05
CA ALA A 181 -2.46 4.55 -3.36
C ALA A 181 -1.07 5.15 -3.66
N VAL A 182 -0.48 5.84 -2.68
CA VAL A 182 0.88 6.37 -2.77
C VAL A 182 1.88 5.23 -2.92
N LYS A 183 1.80 4.17 -2.11
CA LYS A 183 2.70 3.02 -2.19
C LYS A 183 2.67 2.38 -3.59
N GLY A 184 1.46 2.09 -4.12
CA GLY A 184 1.30 1.49 -5.44
C GLY A 184 1.78 2.38 -6.58
N SER A 185 1.50 3.70 -6.54
CA SER A 185 1.98 4.63 -7.56
C SER A 185 3.49 4.84 -7.49
N THR A 186 4.07 4.88 -6.28
CA THR A 186 5.53 4.97 -6.08
C THR A 186 6.25 3.72 -6.58
N GLU A 187 5.66 2.53 -6.39
CA GLU A 187 6.22 1.31 -6.96
C GLU A 187 6.19 1.34 -8.49
N SER A 188 5.07 1.78 -9.07
CA SER A 188 4.91 1.80 -10.53
C SER A 188 5.95 2.64 -11.27
N VAL A 189 6.38 3.77 -10.69
CA VAL A 189 7.36 4.68 -11.35
C VAL A 189 8.80 4.15 -11.36
N LYS A 190 9.09 3.10 -10.61
CA LYS A 190 10.39 2.39 -10.64
C LYS A 190 10.55 1.51 -11.86
N HIS A 191 9.46 1.22 -12.58
CA HIS A 191 9.42 0.32 -13.72
C HIS A 191 9.25 1.09 -15.04
N SER A 192 9.86 0.59 -16.11
CA SER A 192 9.71 1.18 -17.44
C SER A 192 8.38 0.76 -18.10
N GLY A 193 7.65 1.69 -18.67
CA GLY A 193 6.35 1.47 -19.31
C GLY A 193 5.19 1.36 -18.33
N THR A 194 4.08 0.76 -18.78
CA THR A 194 2.90 0.57 -17.92
C THR A 194 3.10 -0.59 -16.96
N TYR A 195 3.04 -0.29 -15.68
CA TYR A 195 3.15 -1.28 -14.61
C TYR A 195 1.77 -1.85 -14.22
N ILE A 196 1.73 -3.14 -13.90
CA ILE A 196 0.55 -3.80 -13.34
C ILE A 196 0.81 -4.07 -11.86
N LEU A 197 0.05 -3.43 -10.99
CA LEU A 197 0.16 -3.61 -9.54
C LEU A 197 -0.08 -5.05 -9.13
N LYS A 198 0.71 -5.50 -8.16
CA LYS A 198 0.54 -6.77 -7.47
C LYS A 198 0.06 -6.50 -6.04
N GLN A 199 -0.45 -7.52 -5.36
CA GLN A 199 -0.89 -7.38 -3.97
C GLN A 199 0.24 -6.92 -3.05
N GLU A 200 1.47 -7.41 -3.26
CA GLU A 200 2.66 -7.01 -2.51
C GLU A 200 3.00 -5.52 -2.60
N ASP A 201 2.56 -4.84 -3.69
CA ASP A 201 2.81 -3.42 -3.90
C ASP A 201 1.85 -2.53 -3.09
N VAL A 202 0.75 -3.07 -2.62
CA VAL A 202 -0.33 -2.33 -1.95
C VAL A 202 -0.62 -2.83 -0.53
N GLU A 203 -0.30 -4.07 -0.23
CA GLU A 203 -0.45 -4.64 1.10
C GLU A 203 0.72 -4.26 2.02
N GLU A 204 0.43 -4.19 3.31
CA GLU A 204 1.44 -3.96 4.34
C GLU A 204 2.28 -5.22 4.52
N ARG A 205 3.58 -5.12 4.30
CA ARG A 205 4.49 -6.24 4.55
C ARG A 205 4.83 -6.32 6.03
N VAL A 206 4.21 -7.27 6.71
CA VAL A 206 4.41 -7.52 8.15
C VAL A 206 5.62 -8.41 8.37
N ILE A 207 6.57 -7.93 9.14
CA ILE A 207 7.76 -8.66 9.56
C ILE A 207 7.55 -9.11 11.00
N PHE A 208 7.89 -10.36 11.30
CA PHE A 208 7.83 -10.90 12.65
C PHE A 208 9.22 -11.37 13.12
N THR A 209 9.54 -11.04 14.34
CA THR A 209 10.66 -11.67 15.04
C THR A 209 10.24 -11.98 16.47
N ASN A 210 10.92 -12.93 17.12
CA ASN A 210 10.66 -13.22 18.53
C ASN A 210 11.93 -13.56 19.30
N GLY A 211 11.88 -13.32 20.60
CA GLY A 211 12.94 -13.64 21.53
C GLY A 211 12.59 -13.35 22.96
N VAL A 212 13.52 -13.64 23.86
CA VAL A 212 13.38 -13.29 25.27
C VAL A 212 13.67 -11.81 25.50
N PHE A 213 14.66 -11.25 24.80
CA PHE A 213 15.11 -9.85 24.90
C PHE A 213 15.29 -9.39 26.36
N ASP A 214 15.96 -10.21 27.16
CA ASP A 214 16.09 -10.01 28.60
C ASP A 214 17.07 -8.86 28.94
N ILE A 215 18.31 -8.98 28.48
CA ILE A 215 19.32 -7.92 28.55
C ILE A 215 19.59 -7.48 27.12
N MET A 216 19.20 -6.25 26.80
CA MET A 216 19.40 -5.69 25.46
C MET A 216 20.87 -5.42 25.21
N HIS A 217 21.32 -5.76 24.01
CA HIS A 217 22.69 -5.53 23.53
C HIS A 217 22.68 -5.19 22.02
N THR A 218 23.81 -4.75 21.51
CA THR A 218 23.97 -4.31 20.12
C THR A 218 23.44 -5.32 19.09
N GLY A 219 23.61 -6.62 19.34
CA GLY A 219 23.07 -7.67 18.46
C GLY A 219 21.54 -7.64 18.35
N HIS A 220 20.84 -7.37 19.46
CA HIS A 220 19.38 -7.22 19.44
C HIS A 220 18.94 -5.95 18.67
N PHE A 221 19.63 -4.83 18.89
CA PHE A 221 19.33 -3.59 18.16
C PHE A 221 19.52 -3.73 16.66
N ASN A 222 20.63 -4.37 16.23
CA ASN A 222 20.90 -4.62 14.82
C ASN A 222 19.84 -5.54 14.19
N LEU A 223 19.49 -6.63 14.90
CA LEU A 223 18.42 -7.54 14.45
C LEU A 223 17.11 -6.80 14.22
N LEU A 224 16.65 -6.02 15.22
CA LEU A 224 15.36 -5.32 15.13
C LEU A 224 15.38 -4.23 14.04
N LYS A 225 16.47 -3.47 13.93
CA LYS A 225 16.62 -2.45 12.90
C LYS A 225 16.64 -3.05 11.49
N GLU A 226 17.39 -4.12 11.28
CA GLU A 226 17.46 -4.82 10.00
C GLU A 226 16.12 -5.48 9.67
N ALA A 227 15.47 -6.15 10.65
CA ALA A 227 14.14 -6.72 10.47
C ALA A 227 13.13 -5.66 9.99
N ARG A 228 13.11 -4.46 10.61
CA ARG A 228 12.21 -3.37 10.21
C ARG A 228 12.48 -2.89 8.78
N SER A 229 13.71 -2.93 8.31
CA SER A 229 14.05 -2.51 6.94
C SER A 229 13.55 -3.48 5.85
N LEU A 230 13.11 -4.67 6.22
CA LEU A 230 12.60 -5.69 5.30
C LEU A 230 11.09 -5.59 5.02
N GLY A 231 10.38 -4.67 5.70
CA GLY A 231 8.94 -4.50 5.48
C GLY A 231 8.38 -3.22 6.08
N ASP A 232 7.06 -3.10 6.03
CA ASP A 232 6.33 -1.89 6.43
C ASP A 232 6.01 -1.86 7.94
N LYS A 233 5.99 -3.03 8.59
CA LYS A 233 5.62 -3.18 9.99
C LYS A 233 6.45 -4.28 10.64
N LEU A 234 7.05 -3.99 11.80
CA LEU A 234 7.75 -4.97 12.61
C LEU A 234 6.95 -5.31 13.87
N VAL A 235 6.59 -6.58 13.98
CA VAL A 235 5.93 -7.17 15.14
C VAL A 235 6.93 -8.03 15.91
N VAL A 236 7.06 -7.79 17.22
CA VAL A 236 8.00 -8.52 18.08
C VAL A 236 7.25 -9.39 19.07
N GLY A 237 7.49 -10.71 19.05
CA GLY A 237 6.99 -11.66 20.03
C GLY A 237 7.93 -11.80 21.23
N LEU A 238 7.44 -11.63 22.46
CA LEU A 238 8.18 -11.80 23.69
C LEU A 238 7.67 -13.02 24.46
N ASN A 239 8.58 -13.92 24.86
CA ASN A 239 8.25 -15.00 25.80
C ASN A 239 7.85 -14.41 27.16
N SER A 240 6.74 -14.87 27.76
CA SER A 240 6.37 -14.54 29.13
C SER A 240 7.45 -14.99 30.13
N ASP A 241 7.44 -14.46 31.36
CA ASP A 241 8.41 -14.87 32.37
C ASP A 241 8.29 -16.36 32.69
N ALA A 242 7.07 -16.91 32.68
CA ALA A 242 6.85 -18.34 32.87
C ALA A 242 7.48 -19.18 31.74
N SER A 243 7.32 -18.76 30.49
CA SER A 243 7.95 -19.43 29.34
C SER A 243 9.48 -19.36 29.44
N VAL A 244 10.03 -18.19 29.77
CA VAL A 244 11.50 -18.05 29.96
C VAL A 244 12.06 -18.94 31.04
N LYS A 245 11.37 -19.06 32.19
CA LYS A 245 11.78 -19.96 33.26
C LYS A 245 11.84 -21.42 32.81
N ARG A 246 10.84 -21.87 32.05
CA ARG A 246 10.84 -23.24 31.48
C ARG A 246 11.98 -23.49 30.51
N LEU A 247 12.31 -22.49 29.67
CA LEU A 247 13.29 -22.62 28.62
C LEU A 247 14.74 -22.40 29.10
N LYS A 248 14.96 -21.54 30.09
CA LYS A 248 16.30 -21.06 30.49
C LYS A 248 16.63 -21.25 32.00
N GLY A 249 15.71 -21.82 32.79
CA GLY A 249 15.90 -22.03 34.20
C GLY A 249 15.29 -20.93 35.09
N ASN A 250 15.17 -21.24 36.41
CA ASN A 250 14.45 -20.40 37.37
C ASN A 250 15.10 -19.03 37.63
N ASP A 251 16.41 -18.88 37.35
CA ASP A 251 17.15 -17.64 37.55
C ASP A 251 16.95 -16.65 36.34
N ARG A 252 16.10 -17.01 35.42
CA ARG A 252 15.78 -16.20 34.23
C ARG A 252 14.27 -15.99 34.08
N PRO A 253 13.80 -14.84 33.55
CA PRO A 253 14.58 -13.71 33.08
C PRO A 253 15.11 -12.82 34.23
N VAL A 254 16.12 -11.98 33.93
CA VAL A 254 16.63 -10.95 34.87
C VAL A 254 15.64 -9.77 34.90
N ASN A 255 15.11 -9.37 33.76
CA ASN A 255 14.08 -8.34 33.65
C ASN A 255 12.71 -9.00 33.45
N ASN A 256 11.73 -8.59 34.27
CA ASN A 256 10.36 -9.06 34.14
C ASN A 256 9.73 -8.63 32.83
N ILE A 257 8.58 -9.22 32.48
CA ILE A 257 7.94 -9.01 31.19
C ILE A 257 7.54 -7.55 30.96
N GLU A 258 7.07 -6.83 32.00
CA GLU A 258 6.68 -5.42 31.86
C GLU A 258 7.87 -4.57 31.38
N LYS A 259 9.04 -4.75 32.01
CA LYS A 259 10.27 -4.01 31.64
C LYS A 259 10.77 -4.40 30.24
N ARG A 260 10.66 -5.67 29.87
CA ARG A 260 11.06 -6.15 28.53
C ARG A 260 10.14 -5.58 27.44
N VAL A 261 8.82 -5.54 27.68
CA VAL A 261 7.86 -4.90 26.76
C VAL A 261 8.16 -3.41 26.63
N GLU A 262 8.35 -2.70 27.76
CA GLU A 262 8.68 -1.27 27.74
C GLU A 262 9.93 -0.99 26.90
N GLN A 263 11.03 -1.72 27.13
CA GLN A 263 12.29 -1.52 26.41
C GLN A 263 12.15 -1.74 24.90
N ILE A 264 11.40 -2.75 24.47
CA ILE A 264 11.20 -3.06 23.06
C ILE A 264 10.24 -2.07 22.41
N SER A 265 9.13 -1.70 23.07
CA SER A 265 8.13 -0.75 22.56
C SER A 265 8.66 0.68 22.41
N MET A 266 9.72 1.05 23.11
CA MET A 266 10.35 2.37 22.98
C MET A 266 11.25 2.48 21.74
N LEU A 267 11.54 1.39 21.04
CA LEU A 267 12.42 1.42 19.86
C LEU A 267 11.66 1.94 18.65
N PRO A 268 12.21 2.92 17.91
CA PRO A 268 11.49 3.60 16.83
C PRO A 268 11.22 2.71 15.61
N TRP A 269 11.81 1.55 15.55
CA TRP A 269 11.61 0.56 14.48
C TRP A 269 10.74 -0.63 14.89
N VAL A 270 10.13 -0.62 16.08
CA VAL A 270 9.17 -1.63 16.53
C VAL A 270 7.77 -1.03 16.52
N ASP A 271 6.87 -1.63 15.77
CA ASP A 271 5.49 -1.14 15.62
C ASP A 271 4.54 -1.81 16.61
N GLU A 272 4.73 -3.12 16.89
CA GLU A 272 3.91 -3.86 17.86
C GLU A 272 4.74 -4.87 18.66
N VAL A 273 4.31 -5.08 19.92
CA VAL A 273 4.89 -6.09 20.82
C VAL A 273 3.78 -6.99 21.36
N HIS A 274 3.94 -8.30 21.19
CA HIS A 274 3.01 -9.31 21.68
C HIS A 274 3.72 -10.25 22.65
N VAL A 275 3.08 -10.53 23.80
CA VAL A 275 3.58 -11.49 24.78
C VAL A 275 2.88 -12.84 24.54
N PHE A 276 3.64 -13.93 24.56
CA PHE A 276 3.11 -15.27 24.46
C PHE A 276 3.61 -16.19 25.61
N GLU A 277 2.77 -17.11 26.03
CA GLU A 277 3.04 -18.00 27.18
C GLU A 277 3.61 -19.35 26.80
N GLN A 278 3.43 -19.74 25.54
CA GLN A 278 3.91 -21.01 25.00
C GLN A 278 5.44 -21.03 24.92
N ASP A 279 6.01 -22.22 24.79
CA ASP A 279 7.47 -22.38 24.67
C ASP A 279 7.96 -22.01 23.27
N THR A 280 7.07 -22.03 22.28
CA THR A 280 7.32 -21.59 20.90
C THR A 280 6.30 -20.54 20.47
N PRO A 281 6.67 -19.62 19.53
CA PRO A 281 5.78 -18.58 19.05
C PRO A 281 4.78 -19.05 17.97
N TYR A 282 4.63 -20.36 17.72
CA TYR A 282 3.89 -20.89 16.57
C TYR A 282 2.45 -20.36 16.49
N GLU A 283 1.69 -20.41 17.60
CA GLU A 283 0.31 -19.92 17.63
C GLU A 283 0.24 -18.40 17.46
N LEU A 284 1.22 -17.65 17.95
CA LEU A 284 1.32 -16.22 17.74
C LEU A 284 1.61 -15.89 16.25
N ILE A 285 2.52 -16.61 15.61
CA ILE A 285 2.82 -16.46 14.17
C ILE A 285 1.56 -16.78 13.35
N LYS A 286 0.84 -17.84 13.68
CA LYS A 286 -0.42 -18.21 13.03
C LYS A 286 -1.51 -17.14 13.19
N TYR A 287 -1.54 -16.46 14.32
CA TYR A 287 -2.46 -15.35 14.60
C TYR A 287 -2.10 -14.08 13.82
N ILE A 288 -0.81 -13.70 13.81
CA ILE A 288 -0.30 -12.48 13.16
C ILE A 288 -0.30 -12.63 11.63
N GLN A 289 -0.05 -13.84 11.12
CA GLN A 289 0.12 -14.12 9.68
C GLN A 289 1.15 -13.18 9.00
N PRO A 290 2.39 -13.14 9.49
CA PRO A 290 3.40 -12.26 8.91
C PRO A 290 3.80 -12.71 7.51
N ASN A 291 4.29 -11.76 6.69
CA ASN A 291 4.86 -12.07 5.38
C ASN A 291 6.29 -12.66 5.49
N LEU A 292 7.01 -12.29 6.57
CA LEU A 292 8.39 -12.71 6.77
C LEU A 292 8.70 -12.89 8.25
N ILE A 293 9.33 -14.01 8.59
CA ILE A 293 9.90 -14.25 9.92
C ILE A 293 11.40 -13.96 9.84
N VAL A 294 11.89 -13.10 10.73
CA VAL A 294 13.32 -12.76 10.81
C VAL A 294 13.93 -13.37 12.05
N LYS A 295 15.04 -14.05 11.90
CA LYS A 295 15.82 -14.63 13.00
C LYS A 295 17.30 -14.25 12.89
N GLY A 296 17.88 -13.98 14.05
CA GLY A 296 19.34 -13.79 14.17
C GLY A 296 19.97 -14.98 14.87
N GLY A 297 21.10 -15.45 14.38
CA GLY A 297 21.83 -16.54 15.00
C GLY A 297 22.11 -17.72 14.07
N ASP A 298 22.49 -18.83 14.69
CA ASP A 298 22.90 -20.06 13.99
C ASP A 298 21.67 -20.95 13.71
N TYR A 299 20.62 -20.37 13.13
CA TYR A 299 19.44 -21.11 12.67
C TYR A 299 19.61 -21.51 11.20
N THR A 300 18.93 -22.61 10.83
CA THR A 300 18.59 -22.89 9.43
C THR A 300 17.12 -22.59 9.22
N VAL A 301 16.69 -22.38 7.99
CA VAL A 301 15.29 -22.05 7.68
C VAL A 301 14.34 -23.09 8.27
N GLU A 302 14.69 -24.37 8.17
CA GLU A 302 13.86 -25.51 8.63
C GLU A 302 13.77 -25.59 10.15
N THR A 303 14.70 -24.98 10.90
CA THR A 303 14.69 -24.97 12.37
C THR A 303 13.96 -23.76 12.94
N VAL A 304 13.59 -22.78 12.11
CA VAL A 304 12.81 -21.64 12.57
C VAL A 304 11.36 -22.02 12.71
N VAL A 305 10.81 -21.82 13.92
CA VAL A 305 9.38 -22.06 14.20
C VAL A 305 8.53 -21.15 13.32
N GLY A 306 7.56 -21.72 12.59
CA GLY A 306 6.68 -21.01 11.68
C GLY A 306 7.20 -20.92 10.24
N HIS A 307 8.32 -21.58 9.89
CA HIS A 307 8.83 -21.66 8.52
C HIS A 307 7.84 -22.25 7.51
N ASP A 308 6.84 -22.97 8.00
CA ASP A 308 5.71 -23.53 7.26
C ASP A 308 4.55 -22.53 7.08
N LEU A 309 4.58 -21.40 7.79
CA LEU A 309 3.53 -20.38 7.78
C LEU A 309 3.93 -19.10 7.03
N ALA A 310 5.23 -18.78 6.97
CA ALA A 310 5.76 -17.59 6.31
C ALA A 310 7.20 -17.81 5.84
N ASP A 311 7.66 -16.97 4.92
CA ASP A 311 9.06 -16.94 4.51
C ASP A 311 9.98 -16.65 5.70
N VAL A 312 11.24 -17.13 5.63
CA VAL A 312 12.24 -16.94 6.68
C VAL A 312 13.46 -16.21 6.15
N HIS A 313 13.88 -15.17 6.86
CA HIS A 313 15.12 -14.45 6.61
C HIS A 313 16.06 -14.57 7.82
N LEU A 314 17.29 -15.00 7.57
CA LEU A 314 18.31 -15.19 8.61
C LEU A 314 19.32 -14.04 8.57
N ILE A 315 19.47 -13.36 9.71
CA ILE A 315 20.46 -12.30 9.90
C ILE A 315 21.70 -12.89 10.58
N PRO A 316 22.89 -12.72 9.99
CA PRO A 316 24.14 -13.21 10.61
C PRO A 316 24.37 -12.61 11.99
N THR A 317 24.79 -13.43 12.97
CA THR A 317 25.15 -12.94 14.30
C THR A 317 26.38 -12.05 14.28
N VAL A 318 26.32 -10.95 15.02
CA VAL A 318 27.52 -10.17 15.34
C VAL A 318 28.36 -10.94 16.36
N LYS A 319 29.52 -11.44 15.96
CA LYS A 319 30.42 -12.18 16.84
C LYS A 319 30.75 -11.39 18.10
N GLY A 320 30.65 -12.00 19.27
CA GLY A 320 31.05 -11.44 20.58
C GLY A 320 29.94 -10.89 21.45
N TYR A 321 28.70 -10.84 20.99
CA TYR A 321 27.57 -10.34 21.77
C TYR A 321 26.53 -11.44 21.99
N SER A 322 26.50 -12.03 23.20
CA SER A 322 25.39 -12.88 23.65
C SER A 322 24.99 -12.49 25.08
N THR A 323 23.70 -12.57 25.39
CA THR A 323 23.21 -12.34 26.76
C THR A 323 23.88 -13.22 27.79
N THR A 324 24.23 -14.45 27.43
CA THR A 324 24.94 -15.41 28.29
C THR A 324 26.32 -14.89 28.66
N ASN A 325 27.11 -14.44 27.68
CA ASN A 325 28.45 -13.90 27.91
C ASN A 325 28.43 -12.62 28.76
N ILE A 326 27.39 -11.78 28.63
CA ILE A 326 27.24 -10.55 29.41
C ILE A 326 27.00 -10.89 30.88
N ILE A 327 26.15 -11.88 31.17
CA ILE A 327 25.84 -12.31 32.56
C ILE A 327 27.03 -13.02 33.21
N GLU A 328 27.75 -13.86 32.47
CA GLU A 328 28.93 -14.56 32.99
C GLU A 328 30.09 -13.60 33.30
N ASN A 329 30.27 -12.55 32.51
CA ASN A 329 31.30 -11.53 32.74
C ASN A 329 30.90 -10.48 33.80
N SER A 330 29.68 -10.53 34.34
CA SER A 330 29.17 -9.60 35.38
C SER A 330 29.10 -10.25 36.77
N LYS A 331 29.50 -11.54 36.89
CA LYS A 331 29.68 -12.27 38.15
C LYS A 331 31.17 -12.26 38.52
#